data_4a58fa5730833c73c1f918e5c39eba8e
#
_entry.id   4a58fa5730833c73c1f918e5c39eba8e
#
_cell.length_a   1.000
_cell.length_b   1.000
_cell.length_c   1.000
_cell.angle_alpha   90.00
_cell.angle_beta   90.00
_cell.angle_gamma   90.00
#
_symmetry.space_group_name_H-M   'P 1'
#
loop_
_entity.id
_entity.type
_entity.pdbx_description
1 polymer ?
#
loop_
_entity_poly.entity_id
_entity_poly.type
_entity_poly.pdbx_seq_one_letter_code
_entity_poly.pdbx_strand_id
1 'polypeptide(L)'
;DLGLRLTGFDPELNLLRDACFFLLGVLTGMRCEEIAGIEVGAGRKERKEGLVYNWVQSIEHKTKKGRVEYLMPAVGHRVLKVMERWSAPLRQELQSCVLQLEANHSPVGLPERMRVLAAARADCNRLFLGRAGPTPQIRTVSGLHWAGRMKGFAAYAGVDWRLSPHQLRRAYAWTFVRHRLGNVLFLKEQ
;
A
#
# COMPACT_ATOMS: atom_id res chain seq x y z
N ASP A 1 -28.00 11.62 8.29
CA ASP A 1 -27.08 12.60 7.64
C ASP A 1 -25.94 12.91 8.59
N LEU A 2 -24.94 12.02 8.65
CA LEU A 2 -23.68 12.29 9.31
C LEU A 2 -22.86 13.16 8.35
N GLY A 3 -22.98 14.48 8.51
CA GLY A 3 -22.17 15.47 7.81
C GLY A 3 -20.70 15.35 8.15
N LEU A 4 -20.08 14.27 7.76
CA LEU A 4 -18.63 14.11 7.79
C LEU A 4 -18.02 15.06 6.76
N ARG A 5 -17.75 16.30 7.18
CA ARG A 5 -16.83 17.16 6.46
C ARG A 5 -15.50 16.45 6.45
N LEU A 6 -15.11 15.91 5.30
CA LEU A 6 -13.79 15.32 5.02
C LEU A 6 -12.65 16.36 5.02
N THR A 7 -12.71 17.35 5.92
CA THR A 7 -11.66 18.32 6.17
C THR A 7 -10.65 17.74 7.16
N GLY A 8 -9.81 16.89 6.68
CA GLY A 8 -8.80 16.19 7.47
C GLY A 8 -9.20 14.73 7.60
N PHE A 9 -8.49 13.85 6.90
CA PHE A 9 -8.59 12.40 7.10
C PHE A 9 -8.38 12.16 8.59
N ASP A 10 -9.40 11.62 9.24
CA ASP A 10 -9.40 11.31 10.64
C ASP A 10 -8.10 10.56 11.02
N PRO A 11 -7.38 10.97 12.06
CA PRO A 11 -6.19 10.26 12.53
C PRO A 11 -6.43 8.75 12.68
N GLU A 12 -7.62 8.33 13.10
CA GLU A 12 -8.01 6.92 13.24
C GLU A 12 -8.05 6.19 11.89
N LEU A 13 -8.52 6.83 10.82
CA LEU A 13 -8.49 6.26 9.47
C LEU A 13 -7.06 6.09 8.97
N ASN A 14 -6.17 7.00 9.30
CA ASN A 14 -4.75 6.84 9.00
C ASN A 14 -4.12 5.68 9.78
N LEU A 15 -4.49 5.52 11.05
CA LEU A 15 -4.03 4.37 11.85
C LEU A 15 -4.53 3.03 11.28
N LEU A 16 -5.76 2.96 10.79
CA LEU A 16 -6.29 1.77 10.11
C LEU A 16 -5.45 1.42 8.87
N ARG A 17 -5.10 2.41 8.05
CA ARG A 17 -4.20 2.21 6.90
C ARG A 17 -2.84 1.69 7.35
N ASP A 18 -2.27 2.29 8.40
CA ASP A 18 -0.97 1.95 8.95
C ASP A 18 -0.98 0.53 9.55
N ALA A 19 -2.07 0.13 10.21
CA ALA A 19 -2.29 -1.24 10.68
C ALA A 19 -2.36 -2.24 9.50
N CYS A 20 -3.07 -1.90 8.43
CA CYS A 20 -3.13 -2.73 7.23
C CYS A 20 -1.75 -2.88 6.57
N PHE A 21 -0.96 -1.80 6.51
CA PHE A 21 0.42 -1.84 6.02
C PHE A 21 1.28 -2.78 6.87
N PHE A 22 1.22 -2.64 8.20
CA PHE A 22 1.92 -3.49 9.15
C PHE A 22 1.57 -4.97 8.93
N LEU A 23 0.27 -5.29 8.89
CA LEU A 23 -0.20 -6.66 8.69
C LEU A 23 0.30 -7.26 7.38
N LEU A 24 0.22 -6.55 6.26
CA LEU A 24 0.75 -7.05 4.99
C LEU A 24 2.26 -7.27 5.07
N GLY A 25 3.00 -6.37 5.71
CA GLY A 25 4.43 -6.50 5.89
C GLY A 25 4.84 -7.77 6.65
N VAL A 26 4.16 -8.08 7.76
CA VAL A 26 4.45 -9.29 8.56
C VAL A 26 3.91 -10.56 7.96
N LEU A 27 2.84 -10.48 7.15
CA LEU A 27 2.20 -11.65 6.54
C LEU A 27 2.84 -12.09 5.23
N THR A 28 3.56 -11.21 4.54
CA THR A 28 4.09 -11.46 3.19
C THR A 28 5.59 -11.29 3.09
N GLY A 29 6.20 -10.53 4.00
CA GLY A 29 7.61 -10.15 3.92
C GLY A 29 7.94 -9.19 2.77
N MET A 30 6.95 -8.56 2.14
CA MET A 30 7.13 -7.58 1.08
C MET A 30 7.98 -6.40 1.52
N ARG A 31 8.69 -5.77 0.59
CA ARG A 31 9.37 -4.50 0.84
C ARG A 31 8.36 -3.36 0.95
N CYS A 32 8.77 -2.29 1.60
CA CYS A 32 7.95 -1.10 1.81
C CYS A 32 7.32 -0.57 0.51
N GLU A 33 8.13 -0.41 -0.52
CA GLU A 33 7.70 0.09 -1.83
C GLU A 33 6.76 -0.89 -2.54
N GLU A 34 6.93 -2.18 -2.32
CA GLU A 34 6.06 -3.22 -2.87
C GLU A 34 4.67 -3.16 -2.21
N ILE A 35 4.60 -3.00 -0.88
CA ILE A 35 3.31 -2.82 -0.19
C ILE A 35 2.64 -1.52 -0.64
N ALA A 36 3.39 -0.42 -0.69
CA ALA A 36 2.88 0.87 -1.17
C ALA A 36 2.40 0.80 -2.62
N GLY A 37 3.02 -0.09 -3.42
CA GLY A 37 2.70 -0.34 -4.82
C GLY A 37 1.48 -1.22 -5.08
N ILE A 38 0.82 -1.76 -4.05
CA ILE A 38 -0.37 -2.61 -4.23
C ILE A 38 -1.53 -1.81 -4.82
N GLU A 39 -2.17 -2.38 -5.84
CA GLU A 39 -3.31 -1.79 -6.55
C GLU A 39 -4.63 -2.50 -6.20
N VAL A 40 -5.72 -1.90 -6.58
CA VAL A 40 -7.06 -2.52 -6.50
C VAL A 40 -7.07 -3.83 -7.28
N GLY A 41 -7.70 -4.86 -6.72
CA GLY A 41 -7.80 -6.16 -7.35
C GLY A 41 -6.52 -6.99 -7.29
N ALA A 42 -5.50 -6.58 -6.52
CA ALA A 42 -4.22 -7.28 -6.41
C ALA A 42 -4.32 -8.68 -5.76
N GLY A 43 -5.42 -9.00 -5.09
CA GLY A 43 -5.59 -10.28 -4.41
C GLY A 43 -6.10 -11.38 -5.34
N ARG A 44 -5.37 -12.50 -5.46
CA ARG A 44 -5.73 -13.67 -6.28
C ARG A 44 -5.77 -14.94 -5.44
N LYS A 45 -6.70 -15.82 -5.74
CA LYS A 45 -6.76 -17.20 -5.19
C LYS A 45 -6.51 -18.21 -6.28
N GLU A 46 -5.75 -19.23 -5.95
CA GLU A 46 -5.46 -20.36 -6.82
C GLU A 46 -5.74 -21.66 -6.09
N ARG A 47 -6.38 -22.61 -6.76
CA ARG A 47 -6.56 -23.97 -6.26
C ARG A 47 -5.62 -24.90 -7.00
N LYS A 48 -4.77 -25.61 -6.26
CA LYS A 48 -3.85 -26.59 -6.81
C LYS A 48 -3.77 -27.79 -5.86
N GLU A 49 -3.98 -29.00 -6.38
CA GLU A 49 -3.90 -30.25 -5.60
C GLU A 49 -4.75 -30.25 -4.32
N GLY A 50 -5.96 -29.68 -4.39
CA GLY A 50 -6.89 -29.57 -3.24
C GLY A 50 -6.57 -28.46 -2.25
N LEU A 51 -5.44 -27.78 -2.38
CA LEU A 51 -5.03 -26.64 -1.54
C LEU A 51 -5.42 -25.31 -2.17
N VAL A 52 -5.68 -24.31 -1.31
CA VAL A 52 -5.98 -22.93 -1.73
C VAL A 52 -4.78 -22.04 -1.41
N TYR A 53 -4.16 -21.53 -2.45
CA TYR A 53 -3.08 -20.54 -2.37
C TYR A 53 -3.67 -19.15 -2.53
N ASN A 54 -3.23 -18.23 -1.66
CA ASN A 54 -3.65 -16.84 -1.69
C ASN A 54 -2.45 -15.98 -2.06
N TRP A 55 -2.61 -15.15 -3.10
CA TRP A 55 -1.56 -14.33 -3.65
C TRP A 55 -1.92 -12.85 -3.57
N VAL A 56 -0.92 -12.01 -3.42
CA VAL A 56 -1.02 -10.56 -3.63
C VAL A 56 -0.01 -10.15 -4.69
N GLN A 57 -0.49 -9.41 -5.70
CA GLN A 57 0.33 -8.85 -6.76
C GLN A 57 0.83 -7.46 -6.38
N SER A 58 2.06 -7.14 -6.76
CA SER A 58 2.63 -5.80 -6.67
C SER A 58 3.67 -5.58 -7.75
N ILE A 59 4.25 -4.37 -7.77
CA ILE A 59 5.29 -3.98 -8.71
C ILE A 59 6.63 -3.91 -7.97
N GLU A 60 7.58 -4.71 -8.42
CA GLU A 60 8.95 -4.63 -7.90
C GLU A 60 9.75 -3.59 -8.68
N HIS A 61 10.25 -2.57 -7.96
CA HIS A 61 11.02 -1.48 -8.55
C HIS A 61 12.53 -1.73 -8.51
N LYS A 62 13.03 -2.49 -7.52
CA LYS A 62 14.47 -2.59 -7.26
C LYS A 62 15.21 -3.45 -8.29
N THR A 63 14.64 -4.57 -8.72
CA THR A 63 15.27 -5.50 -9.68
C THR A 63 14.69 -5.40 -11.08
N LYS A 64 13.76 -4.44 -11.31
CA LYS A 64 13.06 -4.23 -12.60
C LYS A 64 12.31 -5.46 -13.10
N LYS A 65 11.94 -6.39 -12.23
CA LYS A 65 11.17 -7.59 -12.59
C LYS A 65 9.71 -7.28 -13.00
N GLY A 66 9.25 -6.06 -12.77
CA GLY A 66 7.89 -5.67 -13.09
C GLY A 66 6.88 -6.21 -12.06
N ARG A 67 5.82 -6.89 -12.53
CA ARG A 67 4.81 -7.47 -11.63
C ARG A 67 5.33 -8.73 -10.97
N VAL A 68 5.19 -8.81 -9.66
CA VAL A 68 5.57 -9.94 -8.80
C VAL A 68 4.41 -10.35 -7.93
N GLU A 69 4.35 -11.63 -7.56
CA GLU A 69 3.33 -12.18 -6.67
C GLU A 69 3.97 -12.65 -5.37
N TYR A 70 3.28 -12.41 -4.28
CA TYR A 70 3.68 -12.86 -2.94
C TYR A 70 2.60 -13.75 -2.36
N LEU A 71 3.02 -14.87 -1.79
CA LEU A 71 2.12 -15.74 -1.03
C LEU A 71 1.70 -15.03 0.26
N MET A 72 0.41 -15.13 0.60
CA MET A 72 -0.12 -14.58 1.83
C MET A 72 -1.12 -15.53 2.49
N PRO A 73 -1.34 -15.47 3.81
CA PRO A 73 -2.45 -16.17 4.46
C PRO A 73 -3.81 -15.63 3.98
N ALA A 74 -4.86 -16.42 4.16
CA ALA A 74 -6.23 -16.05 3.74
C ALA A 74 -6.71 -14.71 4.36
N VAL A 75 -6.23 -14.36 5.55
CA VAL A 75 -6.53 -13.07 6.21
C VAL A 75 -6.03 -11.87 5.39
N GLY A 76 -4.97 -12.03 4.59
CA GLY A 76 -4.47 -10.99 3.69
C GLY A 76 -5.54 -10.45 2.74
N HIS A 77 -6.44 -11.31 2.23
CA HIS A 77 -7.57 -10.85 1.41
C HIS A 77 -8.52 -9.91 2.17
N ARG A 78 -8.72 -10.12 3.48
CA ARG A 78 -9.53 -9.20 4.30
C ARG A 78 -8.85 -7.85 4.43
N VAL A 79 -7.53 -7.84 4.63
CA VAL A 79 -6.74 -6.61 4.69
C VAL A 79 -6.83 -5.84 3.36
N LEU A 80 -6.67 -6.53 2.23
CA LEU A 80 -6.82 -5.91 0.91
C LEU A 80 -8.22 -5.32 0.71
N LYS A 81 -9.29 -6.03 1.06
CA LYS A 81 -10.66 -5.52 0.98
C LYS A 81 -10.91 -4.30 1.87
N VAL A 82 -10.34 -4.26 3.07
CA VAL A 82 -10.40 -3.07 3.94
C VAL A 82 -9.73 -1.90 3.24
N MET A 83 -8.53 -2.11 2.69
CA MET A 83 -7.79 -1.06 2.00
C MET A 83 -8.47 -0.60 0.71
N GLU A 84 -9.11 -1.49 -0.04
CA GLU A 84 -9.90 -1.13 -1.22
C GLU A 84 -11.05 -0.18 -0.88
N ARG A 85 -11.77 -0.45 0.22
CA ARG A 85 -12.85 0.42 0.72
C ARG A 85 -12.31 1.72 1.28
N TRP A 86 -11.23 1.64 2.08
CA TRP A 86 -10.61 2.79 2.70
C TRP A 86 -10.08 3.78 1.66
N SER A 87 -9.44 3.30 0.60
CA SER A 87 -8.85 4.15 -0.45
C SER A 87 -9.86 4.61 -1.50
N ALA A 88 -11.07 4.04 -1.56
CA ALA A 88 -12.05 4.32 -2.60
C ALA A 88 -12.33 5.82 -2.79
N PRO A 89 -12.64 6.62 -1.75
CA PRO A 89 -12.90 8.05 -1.92
C PRO A 89 -11.68 8.81 -2.44
N LEU A 90 -10.47 8.46 -2.00
CA LEU A 90 -9.23 9.09 -2.48
C LEU A 90 -8.96 8.77 -3.95
N ARG A 91 -9.21 7.53 -4.36
CA ARG A 91 -9.07 7.11 -5.76
C ARG A 91 -10.09 7.80 -6.66
N GLN A 92 -11.33 7.94 -6.22
CA GLN A 92 -12.36 8.68 -6.96
C GLN A 92 -11.96 10.14 -7.16
N GLU A 93 -11.43 10.79 -6.12
CA GLU A 93 -10.94 12.16 -6.23
C GLU A 93 -9.76 12.27 -7.21
N LEU A 94 -8.81 11.33 -7.17
CA LEU A 94 -7.72 11.27 -8.15
C LEU A 94 -8.23 11.05 -9.58
N GLN A 95 -9.19 10.17 -9.79
CA GLN A 95 -9.80 9.93 -11.10
C GLN A 95 -10.49 11.19 -11.62
N SER A 96 -11.23 11.90 -10.77
CA SER A 96 -11.85 13.18 -11.13
C SER A 96 -10.78 14.23 -11.49
N CYS A 97 -9.68 14.30 -10.73
CA CYS A 97 -8.56 15.17 -11.03
C CYS A 97 -7.93 14.86 -12.39
N VAL A 98 -7.73 13.57 -12.70
CA VAL A 98 -7.21 13.13 -14.01
C VAL A 98 -8.12 13.63 -15.13
N LEU A 99 -9.44 13.41 -15.05
CA LEU A 99 -10.39 13.85 -16.06
C LEU A 99 -10.38 15.37 -16.26
N GLN A 100 -10.32 16.14 -15.17
CA GLN A 100 -10.24 17.61 -15.23
C GLN A 100 -8.94 18.10 -15.89
N LEU A 101 -7.81 17.47 -15.56
CA LEU A 101 -6.51 17.82 -16.15
C LEU A 101 -6.42 17.45 -17.64
N GLU A 102 -7.06 16.35 -18.05
CA GLU A 102 -7.17 15.93 -19.45
C GLU A 102 -8.06 16.86 -20.28
N ALA A 103 -9.16 17.32 -19.71
CA ALA A 103 -10.08 18.25 -20.36
C ALA A 103 -9.52 19.68 -20.50
N ASN A 104 -8.49 20.02 -19.75
CA ASN A 104 -7.86 21.34 -19.79
C ASN A 104 -6.84 21.43 -20.92
N HIS A 105 -7.18 22.12 -22.01
CA HIS A 105 -6.32 22.29 -23.19
C HIS A 105 -5.47 23.59 -23.17
N SER A 106 -5.49 24.35 -22.06
CA SER A 106 -4.71 25.60 -21.98
C SER A 106 -3.20 25.31 -22.11
N PRO A 107 -2.46 26.08 -22.91
CA PRO A 107 -1.00 25.96 -22.99
C PRO A 107 -0.31 26.50 -21.73
N VAL A 108 -0.98 27.34 -20.93
CA VAL A 108 -0.41 27.92 -19.71
C VAL A 108 -0.21 26.82 -18.66
N GLY A 109 1.01 26.73 -18.10
CA GLY A 109 1.36 25.76 -17.09
C GLY A 109 1.40 24.32 -17.60
N LEU A 110 1.52 24.08 -18.90
CA LEU A 110 1.51 22.75 -19.52
C LEU A 110 2.52 21.76 -18.87
N PRO A 111 3.80 22.10 -18.65
CA PRO A 111 4.76 21.16 -18.08
C PRO A 111 4.37 20.68 -16.68
N GLU A 112 3.92 21.59 -15.83
CA GLU A 112 3.48 21.27 -14.46
C GLU A 112 2.20 20.44 -14.50
N ARG A 113 1.24 20.79 -15.35
CA ARG A 113 0.00 20.01 -15.53
C ARG A 113 0.30 18.58 -15.98
N MET A 114 1.20 18.39 -16.94
CA MET A 114 1.61 17.06 -17.40
C MET A 114 2.26 16.24 -16.28
N ARG A 115 3.08 16.88 -15.45
CA ARG A 115 3.70 16.25 -14.29
C ARG A 115 2.66 15.80 -13.28
N VAL A 116 1.70 16.67 -12.96
CA VAL A 116 0.61 16.36 -12.01
C VAL A 116 -0.29 15.25 -12.57
N LEU A 117 -0.63 15.32 -13.86
CA LEU A 117 -1.44 14.30 -14.53
C LEU A 117 -0.75 12.92 -14.52
N ALA A 118 0.53 12.86 -14.87
CA ALA A 118 1.30 11.61 -14.84
C ALA A 118 1.33 10.99 -13.45
N ALA A 119 1.54 11.82 -12.42
CA ALA A 119 1.54 11.36 -11.03
C ALA A 119 0.15 10.89 -10.57
N ALA A 120 -0.92 11.61 -10.89
CA ALA A 120 -2.29 11.22 -10.55
C ALA A 120 -2.69 9.90 -11.23
N ARG A 121 -2.34 9.71 -12.51
CA ARG A 121 -2.55 8.45 -13.24
C ARG A 121 -1.81 7.28 -12.60
N ALA A 122 -0.57 7.48 -12.15
CA ALA A 122 0.23 6.45 -11.49
C ALA A 122 -0.37 6.02 -10.14
N ASP A 123 -1.05 6.94 -9.45
CA ASP A 123 -1.58 6.70 -8.10
C ASP A 123 -3.07 6.32 -8.07
N CYS A 124 -3.84 6.52 -9.15
CA CYS A 124 -5.31 6.38 -9.14
C CYS A 124 -5.83 4.99 -8.80
N ASN A 125 -5.02 3.94 -8.93
CA ASN A 125 -5.37 2.56 -8.57
C ASN A 125 -4.68 2.06 -7.30
N ARG A 126 -3.82 2.89 -6.65
CA ARG A 126 -3.07 2.49 -5.45
C ARG A 126 -3.96 2.41 -4.22
N LEU A 127 -3.63 1.48 -3.32
CA LEU A 127 -4.36 1.30 -2.06
C LEU A 127 -3.80 2.17 -0.92
N PHE A 128 -2.48 2.36 -0.86
CA PHE A 128 -1.81 3.05 0.24
C PHE A 128 -1.61 4.54 -0.05
N LEU A 129 -2.73 5.22 -0.22
CA LEU A 129 -2.78 6.66 -0.49
C LEU A 129 -2.71 7.49 0.80
N GLY A 130 -2.36 8.76 0.65
CA GLY A 130 -2.41 9.77 1.70
C GLY A 130 -2.48 11.17 1.12
N ARG A 131 -2.87 12.15 1.94
CA ARG A 131 -2.84 13.56 1.59
C ARG A 131 -1.52 14.16 2.08
N ALA A 132 -0.83 14.89 1.25
CA ALA A 132 0.47 15.50 1.57
C ALA A 132 0.51 16.95 1.09
N GLY A 133 1.24 17.77 1.85
CA GLY A 133 1.52 19.17 1.50
C GLY A 133 0.45 20.18 1.98
N PRO A 134 0.76 21.49 1.84
CA PRO A 134 -0.13 22.58 2.25
C PRO A 134 -1.39 22.67 1.39
N THR A 135 -1.33 22.34 0.11
CA THR A 135 -2.47 21.96 -0.72
C THR A 135 -2.52 20.43 -0.73
N PRO A 136 -3.47 19.82 -0.03
CA PRO A 136 -3.44 18.37 0.18
C PRO A 136 -3.61 17.63 -1.13
N GLN A 137 -2.48 17.26 -1.73
CA GLN A 137 -2.45 16.41 -2.90
C GLN A 137 -2.49 14.95 -2.45
N ILE A 138 -3.36 14.17 -3.10
CA ILE A 138 -3.42 12.73 -2.88
C ILE A 138 -2.27 12.07 -3.62
N ARG A 139 -1.49 11.26 -2.90
CA ARG A 139 -0.33 10.52 -3.41
C ARG A 139 -0.20 9.18 -2.72
N THR A 140 0.48 8.25 -3.36
CA THR A 140 0.98 7.05 -2.66
C THR A 140 1.95 7.46 -1.56
N VAL A 141 1.76 6.92 -0.35
CA VAL A 141 2.67 7.16 0.78
C VAL A 141 4.02 6.54 0.47
N SER A 142 5.06 7.36 0.36
CA SER A 142 6.41 6.90 0.02
C SER A 142 7.09 6.13 1.14
N GLY A 143 8.09 5.31 0.78
CA GLY A 143 8.86 4.52 1.74
C GLY A 143 9.49 5.32 2.87
N LEU A 144 9.93 6.55 2.57
CA LEU A 144 10.50 7.45 3.57
C LEU A 144 9.49 7.83 4.66
N HIS A 145 8.24 8.11 4.27
CA HIS A 145 7.16 8.44 5.20
C HIS A 145 6.73 7.22 6.04
N TRP A 146 6.79 6.02 5.48
CA TRP A 146 6.44 4.80 6.21
C TRP A 146 7.31 4.55 7.43
N ALA A 147 8.59 4.92 7.41
CA ALA A 147 9.47 4.78 8.57
C ALA A 147 8.96 5.62 9.77
N GLY A 148 8.53 6.86 9.52
CA GLY A 148 7.92 7.72 10.55
C GLY A 148 6.56 7.18 11.01
N ARG A 149 5.72 6.74 10.09
CA ARG A 149 4.38 6.22 10.40
C ARG A 149 4.42 4.95 11.25
N MET A 150 5.34 4.02 10.96
CA MET A 150 5.48 2.79 11.75
C MET A 150 5.93 3.09 13.20
N LYS A 151 6.76 4.11 13.41
CA LYS A 151 7.09 4.57 14.78
C LYS A 151 5.86 5.13 15.50
N GLY A 152 5.08 5.98 14.82
CA GLY A 152 3.83 6.52 15.37
C GLY A 152 2.81 5.44 15.66
N PHE A 153 2.68 4.43 14.79
CA PHE A 153 1.79 3.29 14.97
C PHE A 153 2.19 2.45 16.19
N ALA A 154 3.50 2.16 16.39
CA ALA A 154 3.98 1.45 17.56
C ALA A 154 3.71 2.23 18.86
N ALA A 155 3.98 3.54 18.86
CA ALA A 155 3.69 4.41 20.01
C ALA A 155 2.20 4.44 20.35
N TYR A 156 1.32 4.55 19.35
CA TYR A 156 -0.14 4.47 19.53
C TYR A 156 -0.58 3.14 20.15
N ALA A 157 0.05 2.03 19.74
CA ALA A 157 -0.18 0.69 20.30
C ALA A 157 0.43 0.49 21.71
N GLY A 158 1.03 1.52 22.30
CA GLY A 158 1.68 1.43 23.61
C GLY A 158 2.98 0.60 23.61
N VAL A 159 3.59 0.40 22.44
CA VAL A 159 4.82 -0.38 22.29
C VAL A 159 6.00 0.57 22.18
N ASP A 160 6.91 0.53 23.16
CA ASP A 160 8.17 1.27 23.13
C ASP A 160 9.20 0.59 22.24
N TRP A 161 8.94 0.66 20.93
CA TRP A 161 9.82 0.10 19.91
C TRP A 161 9.91 1.03 18.70
N ARG A 162 11.12 1.32 18.26
CA ARG A 162 11.34 2.05 17.01
C ARG A 162 11.08 1.15 15.80
N LEU A 163 9.79 0.84 15.57
CA LEU A 163 9.37 -0.01 14.48
C LEU A 163 9.72 0.62 13.13
N SER A 164 10.28 -0.18 12.23
CA SER A 164 10.57 0.21 10.84
C SER A 164 10.06 -0.84 9.85
N PRO A 165 9.71 -0.45 8.60
CA PRO A 165 9.21 -1.40 7.59
C PRO A 165 10.18 -2.57 7.34
N HIS A 166 11.48 -2.34 7.39
CA HIS A 166 12.47 -3.40 7.16
C HIS A 166 12.45 -4.50 8.22
N GLN A 167 12.08 -4.15 9.47
CA GLN A 167 11.95 -5.14 10.54
C GLN A 167 10.78 -6.09 10.31
N LEU A 168 9.71 -5.66 9.63
CA LEU A 168 8.57 -6.52 9.28
C LEU A 168 9.03 -7.67 8.37
N ARG A 169 9.83 -7.36 7.35
CA ARG A 169 10.40 -8.36 6.45
C ARG A 169 11.36 -9.31 7.17
N ARG A 170 12.19 -8.78 8.10
CA ARG A 170 13.05 -9.63 8.94
C ARG A 170 12.25 -10.55 9.84
N ALA A 171 11.20 -10.06 10.47
CA ALA A 171 10.31 -10.85 11.31
C ALA A 171 9.63 -11.97 10.51
N TYR A 172 9.15 -11.68 9.29
CA TYR A 172 8.60 -12.68 8.38
C TYR A 172 9.63 -13.78 8.08
N ALA A 173 10.83 -13.40 7.63
CA ALA A 173 11.88 -14.35 7.28
C ALA A 173 12.29 -15.21 8.48
N TRP A 174 12.45 -14.60 9.66
CA TRP A 174 12.79 -15.30 10.89
C TRP A 174 11.69 -16.29 11.31
N THR A 175 10.43 -15.89 11.26
CA THR A 175 9.28 -16.75 11.56
C THR A 175 9.21 -17.92 10.59
N PHE A 176 9.41 -17.67 9.31
CA PHE A 176 9.40 -18.70 8.27
C PHE A 176 10.48 -19.78 8.55
N VAL A 177 11.70 -19.37 8.84
CA VAL A 177 12.81 -20.28 9.12
C VAL A 177 12.60 -21.03 10.44
N ARG A 178 12.22 -20.32 11.49
CA ARG A 178 12.02 -20.89 12.84
C ARG A 178 10.94 -21.97 12.86
N HIS A 179 9.84 -21.72 12.16
CA HIS A 179 8.69 -22.64 12.13
C HIS A 179 8.74 -23.62 10.94
N ARG A 180 9.84 -23.63 10.17
CA ARG A 180 10.02 -24.52 9.01
C ARG A 180 8.83 -24.49 8.05
N LEU A 181 8.31 -23.30 7.75
CA LEU A 181 7.11 -23.09 6.94
C LEU A 181 7.29 -23.40 5.45
N GLY A 182 8.50 -23.80 5.03
CA GLY A 182 8.82 -24.21 3.66
C GLY A 182 10.32 -24.20 3.37
N ASN A 183 10.69 -24.34 2.09
CA ASN A 183 12.07 -24.28 1.67
C ASN A 183 12.62 -22.86 1.74
N VAL A 184 13.76 -22.66 2.40
CA VAL A 184 14.44 -21.36 2.56
C VAL A 184 14.80 -20.72 1.20
N LEU A 185 14.96 -21.50 0.15
CA LEU A 185 15.21 -20.99 -1.20
C LEU A 185 14.06 -20.12 -1.72
N PHE A 186 12.81 -20.42 -1.37
CA PHE A 186 11.66 -19.57 -1.72
C PHE A 186 11.69 -18.20 -1.06
N LEU A 187 12.28 -18.09 0.15
CA LEU A 187 12.48 -16.79 0.80
C LEU A 187 13.46 -15.89 0.05
N LYS A 188 14.40 -16.46 -0.68
CA LYS A 188 15.38 -15.69 -1.46
C LYS A 188 14.77 -15.12 -2.73
N GLU A 189 13.74 -15.77 -3.26
CA GLU A 189 13.01 -15.34 -4.47
C GLU A 189 11.90 -14.33 -4.18
N GLN A 190 11.44 -14.24 -2.94
CA GLN A 190 10.55 -13.21 -2.42
C GLN A 190 11.37 -12.04 -1.85
#